data_3010e35cf4defa0a3cbed25dc0e45d5d
#
_entry.id   3010e35cf4defa0a3cbed25dc0e45d5d
#
_cell.length_a   1.000
_cell.length_b   1.000
_cell.length_c   1.000
_cell.angle_alpha   90.00
_cell.angle_beta   90.00
_cell.angle_gamma   90.00
#
_symmetry.space_group_name_H-M   'P 1'
#
loop_
_entity.id
_entity.type
_entity.pdbx_description
1 polymer ?
#
loop_
_entity_poly.entity_id
_entity_poly.type
_entity_poly.pdbx_seq_one_letter_code
_entity_poly.pdbx_strand_id
1 'polypeptide(L)'
;MFFLPGRGPRGRRTRVARPLAAGAAALLMVLSSGCGAPPGQEGGGAGLADDPRIVWAVTGADRAAHEQVAALWNETHPDRQVEVFFLAPTADEQRQAMFQDLQSRAGQFDVLGLDVIWTGEFADFGYIESLEDLRPEVEGVSLPGAVDTAQWRQELFALPYSSNGAFLYYRTDLIDEPPRTWEELYETGTAAAEEAGISGFVGQGDRYEGFVVSYLELFWAAGGELFDEGQTRSTFLEGDAASTALDFMTRAHATGFYAEGYDSMVEDDARALFQAGEAVYMRNWPYAVPLLSGEAGEESAVADDFAVAPLPTFDGEGTTSALGGLNNAVSTLSDEKEVAREFVLWAATDPGAQALLAENSLPPTMESVYEDSEDPNFRMLGDILAEAHARPPVPGYNSLSLAIQDELHPAFLGQADPGPALEAVERAADDALRQE
;
A
#
# COMPACT_ATOMS: atom_id res chain seq x y z
N MET A 1 -61.96 19.23 -19.79
CA MET A 1 -62.65 19.91 -18.72
C MET A 1 -61.58 20.54 -17.83
N PHE A 2 -61.29 21.75 -18.18
CA PHE A 2 -60.95 22.96 -17.44
C PHE A 2 -60.82 22.83 -15.93
N PHE A 3 -59.70 23.21 -15.33
CA PHE A 3 -59.46 24.41 -14.55
C PHE A 3 -58.00 24.50 -14.00
N LEU A 4 -57.27 25.53 -14.40
CA LEU A 4 -56.18 26.24 -13.68
C LEU A 4 -56.88 27.53 -13.08
N PRO A 5 -56.18 28.42 -12.30
CA PRO A 5 -54.99 28.41 -11.46
C PRO A 5 -55.18 29.14 -10.10
N GLY A 6 -54.17 29.12 -9.21
CA GLY A 6 -54.15 29.97 -8.03
C GLY A 6 -52.75 30.56 -7.77
N ARG A 7 -52.61 31.90 -7.94
CA ARG A 7 -51.43 32.69 -7.64
C ARG A 7 -51.44 33.31 -6.24
N GLY A 8 -50.23 33.30 -5.57
CA GLY A 8 -49.63 34.38 -4.82
C GLY A 8 -49.75 34.35 -3.29
N PRO A 9 -48.98 35.14 -2.50
CA PRO A 9 -48.21 36.31 -2.93
C PRO A 9 -46.77 36.39 -2.38
N ARG A 10 -46.03 37.33 -2.96
CA ARG A 10 -44.66 37.78 -2.67
C ARG A 10 -44.55 38.43 -1.27
N GLY A 11 -43.49 38.06 -0.50
CA GLY A 11 -43.05 38.76 0.72
C GLY A 11 -41.58 39.15 0.70
N ARG A 12 -41.39 40.40 0.52
CA ARG A 12 -40.35 41.41 0.88
C ARG A 12 -38.96 40.90 1.34
N ARG A 13 -37.97 41.32 0.57
CA ARG A 13 -36.57 41.52 0.91
C ARG A 13 -36.43 42.66 1.94
N THR A 14 -35.68 42.41 3.03
CA THR A 14 -35.06 43.50 3.81
C THR A 14 -33.56 43.35 3.76
N ARG A 15 -32.92 44.34 3.14
CA ARG A 15 -31.49 44.62 3.22
C ARG A 15 -31.26 45.30 4.58
N VAL A 16 -30.23 44.85 5.32
CA VAL A 16 -29.64 45.64 6.39
C VAL A 16 -28.16 45.81 6.13
N ALA A 17 -27.75 47.06 6.20
CA ALA A 17 -26.44 47.58 5.82
C ALA A 17 -25.37 47.33 6.88
N ARG A 18 -24.12 47.30 6.41
CA ARG A 18 -22.89 47.44 7.19
C ARG A 18 -22.77 48.86 7.79
N PRO A 19 -22.01 49.05 8.87
CA PRO A 19 -21.06 50.16 8.87
C PRO A 19 -19.61 49.71 9.02
N LEU A 20 -18.75 50.39 8.25
CA LEU A 20 -17.32 50.54 8.43
C LEU A 20 -17.06 51.43 9.65
N ALA A 21 -16.03 51.07 10.43
CA ALA A 21 -15.34 52.07 11.23
C ALA A 21 -13.84 51.77 11.23
N ALA A 22 -13.09 52.71 10.72
CA ALA A 22 -11.65 52.82 10.77
C ALA A 22 -11.23 53.48 12.08
N GLY A 23 -10.04 53.17 12.56
CA GLY A 23 -9.44 53.83 13.74
C GLY A 23 -8.02 53.35 13.97
N ALA A 24 -7.15 54.08 13.65
CA ALA A 24 -5.81 54.56 13.65
C ALA A 24 -4.96 54.19 14.88
N ALA A 25 -3.69 54.10 14.55
CA ALA A 25 -2.44 53.91 15.27
C ALA A 25 -2.28 54.60 16.61
N ALA A 26 -1.51 53.97 17.52
CA ALA A 26 -0.57 54.66 18.40
C ALA A 26 0.58 53.74 18.81
N LEU A 27 1.75 54.18 18.43
CA LEU A 27 3.08 53.74 18.78
C LEU A 27 3.42 54.31 20.19
N LEU A 28 3.91 53.46 21.12
CA LEU A 28 4.62 53.97 22.29
C LEU A 28 5.68 52.96 22.71
N MET A 29 6.94 53.36 22.50
CA MET A 29 8.14 52.81 23.17
C MET A 29 8.15 53.31 24.63
N VAL A 30 8.46 52.41 25.54
CA VAL A 30 9.11 52.79 26.81
C VAL A 30 10.15 51.70 27.13
N LEU A 31 11.40 52.19 27.16
CA LEU A 31 12.57 51.55 27.76
C LEU A 31 12.50 51.80 29.27
N SER A 32 12.79 50.80 30.10
CA SER A 32 13.67 50.97 31.25
C SER A 32 13.90 49.68 32.04
N SER A 33 15.11 49.36 32.14
CA SER A 33 15.97 48.72 33.15
C SER A 33 15.38 48.43 34.53
N GLY A 34 15.67 47.24 35.06
CA GLY A 34 15.52 46.94 36.49
C GLY A 34 15.96 45.52 36.83
N CYS A 35 17.18 45.39 37.33
CA CYS A 35 17.74 44.20 37.97
C CYS A 35 16.93 43.78 39.20
N GLY A 36 16.81 42.46 39.41
CA GLY A 36 16.38 41.89 40.69
C GLY A 36 16.16 40.37 40.57
N ALA A 37 17.21 39.59 40.79
CA ALA A 37 17.12 38.15 40.99
C ALA A 37 16.77 37.85 42.46
N PRO A 38 15.84 36.91 42.75
CA PRO A 38 15.85 36.18 44.00
C PRO A 38 16.57 34.82 43.83
N PRO A 39 17.22 34.32 44.88
CA PRO A 39 18.01 33.11 44.81
C PRO A 39 17.17 31.86 45.05
N GLY A 40 17.52 30.81 44.35
CA GLY A 40 17.45 29.45 44.84
C GLY A 40 16.11 28.73 44.70
N GLN A 41 15.93 28.02 43.60
CA GLN A 41 15.37 26.68 43.64
C GLN A 41 16.18 25.83 42.65
N GLU A 42 17.09 25.05 43.20
CA GLU A 42 17.64 23.88 42.52
C GLU A 42 16.49 22.88 42.40
N GLY A 43 15.75 23.01 41.33
CA GLY A 43 14.89 21.96 40.78
C GLY A 43 15.72 21.23 39.75
N GLY A 44 16.25 20.08 40.13
CA GLY A 44 16.86 19.17 39.18
C GLY A 44 15.84 18.76 38.11
N GLY A 45 15.73 19.54 37.04
CA GLY A 45 15.30 19.08 35.74
C GLY A 45 16.49 18.34 35.20
N ALA A 46 16.47 17.01 35.31
CA ALA A 46 17.26 16.18 34.40
C ALA A 46 16.86 16.67 33.02
N GLY A 47 17.76 17.37 32.34
CA GLY A 47 17.64 17.64 30.94
C GLY A 47 17.49 16.30 30.26
N LEU A 48 16.41 16.13 29.55
CA LEU A 48 16.36 15.19 28.43
C LEU A 48 17.28 15.79 27.36
N ALA A 49 18.58 15.71 27.61
CA ALA A 49 19.62 16.12 26.71
C ALA A 49 19.82 14.97 25.73
N ASP A 50 19.73 15.28 24.45
CA ASP A 50 20.44 14.65 23.35
C ASP A 50 20.40 13.12 23.24
N ASP A 51 19.32 12.46 23.64
CA ASP A 51 19.11 11.05 23.25
C ASP A 51 18.78 11.03 21.75
N PRO A 52 19.54 10.30 20.93
CA PRO A 52 19.30 10.23 19.50
C PRO A 52 17.85 9.80 19.23
N ARG A 53 17.18 10.59 18.42
CA ARG A 53 15.82 10.31 17.98
C ARG A 53 15.79 10.24 16.46
N ILE A 54 15.28 9.15 15.94
CA ILE A 54 15.10 8.97 14.50
C ILE A 54 13.62 9.09 14.14
N VAL A 55 13.33 9.57 12.93
CA VAL A 55 12.00 9.64 12.33
C VAL A 55 11.85 8.54 11.29
N TRP A 56 10.92 7.63 11.54
CA TRP A 56 10.57 6.56 10.62
C TRP A 56 9.33 6.95 9.83
N ALA A 57 9.51 7.25 8.53
CA ALA A 57 8.43 7.54 7.61
C ALA A 57 7.88 6.24 7.01
N VAL A 58 6.60 5.95 7.23
CA VAL A 58 5.97 4.70 6.81
C VAL A 58 4.50 4.92 6.44
N THR A 59 3.89 3.98 5.72
CA THR A 59 2.47 4.04 5.34
C THR A 59 1.55 4.24 6.55
N GLY A 60 0.47 4.98 6.35
CA GLY A 60 -0.58 5.12 7.36
C GLY A 60 -1.63 3.99 7.36
N ALA A 61 -1.55 3.04 6.42
CA ALA A 61 -2.53 1.94 6.31
C ALA A 61 -2.46 0.99 7.51
N ASP A 62 -1.25 0.58 7.91
CA ASP A 62 -1.01 -0.39 8.98
C ASP A 62 -0.56 0.28 10.28
N ARG A 63 -1.18 1.41 10.58
CA ARG A 63 -0.79 2.30 11.70
C ARG A 63 -0.57 1.57 13.01
N ALA A 64 -1.49 0.67 13.40
CA ALA A 64 -1.43 -0.04 14.68
C ALA A 64 -0.17 -0.91 14.80
N ALA A 65 0.21 -1.63 13.74
CA ALA A 65 1.43 -2.44 13.69
C ALA A 65 2.67 -1.56 13.88
N HIS A 66 2.78 -0.48 13.13
CA HIS A 66 3.94 0.42 13.17
C HIS A 66 4.09 1.12 14.52
N GLU A 67 2.98 1.59 15.12
CA GLU A 67 2.98 2.20 16.46
C GLU A 67 3.43 1.21 17.54
N GLN A 68 2.98 -0.05 17.46
CA GLN A 68 3.37 -1.09 18.43
C GLN A 68 4.83 -1.49 18.28
N VAL A 69 5.34 -1.66 17.06
CA VAL A 69 6.76 -1.94 16.80
C VAL A 69 7.64 -0.79 17.33
N ALA A 70 7.30 0.46 17.02
CA ALA A 70 8.03 1.61 17.55
C ALA A 70 7.96 1.71 19.08
N ALA A 71 6.81 1.40 19.69
CA ALA A 71 6.67 1.39 21.14
C ALA A 71 7.55 0.30 21.80
N LEU A 72 7.60 -0.89 21.23
CA LEU A 72 8.46 -1.99 21.72
C LEU A 72 9.95 -1.62 21.61
N TRP A 73 10.38 -1.01 20.49
CA TRP A 73 11.72 -0.47 20.38
C TRP A 73 12.02 0.57 21.46
N ASN A 74 11.13 1.57 21.62
CA ASN A 74 11.30 2.65 22.57
C ASN A 74 11.34 2.19 24.03
N GLU A 75 10.61 1.12 24.36
CA GLU A 75 10.67 0.50 25.71
C GLU A 75 12.01 -0.18 25.96
N THR A 76 12.53 -0.90 24.97
CA THR A 76 13.76 -1.68 25.08
C THR A 76 15.03 -0.85 24.85
N HIS A 77 14.92 0.31 24.19
CA HIS A 77 16.02 1.22 23.84
C HIS A 77 15.73 2.66 24.32
N PRO A 78 15.66 2.93 25.62
CA PRO A 78 15.20 4.22 26.16
C PRO A 78 16.12 5.41 25.80
N ASP A 79 17.36 5.15 25.41
CA ASP A 79 18.37 6.12 24.96
C ASP A 79 18.41 6.34 23.43
N ARG A 80 17.55 5.65 22.67
CA ARG A 80 17.49 5.69 21.18
C ARG A 80 16.05 5.59 20.73
N GLN A 81 15.37 6.72 20.60
CA GLN A 81 13.92 6.75 20.36
C GLN A 81 13.57 6.81 18.88
N VAL A 82 12.49 6.14 18.51
CA VAL A 82 11.88 6.18 17.17
C VAL A 82 10.56 6.94 17.26
N GLU A 83 10.36 7.93 16.39
CA GLU A 83 9.11 8.61 16.14
C GLU A 83 8.54 8.18 14.78
N VAL A 84 7.30 7.70 14.76
CA VAL A 84 6.66 7.27 13.50
C VAL A 84 6.02 8.48 12.82
N PHE A 85 6.39 8.70 11.55
CA PHE A 85 5.73 9.66 10.69
C PHE A 85 4.87 8.91 9.65
N PHE A 86 3.56 9.10 9.70
CA PHE A 86 2.65 8.44 8.78
C PHE A 86 2.49 9.23 7.49
N LEU A 87 2.81 8.55 6.39
CA LEU A 87 2.64 9.05 5.03
C LEU A 87 1.17 8.93 4.56
N ALA A 88 0.89 9.47 3.38
CA ALA A 88 -0.42 9.37 2.74
C ALA A 88 -0.84 7.91 2.49
N PRO A 89 -2.15 7.64 2.29
CA PRO A 89 -2.63 6.27 2.10
C PRO A 89 -2.15 5.60 0.80
N THR A 90 -2.01 6.37 -0.30
CA THR A 90 -1.65 5.79 -1.61
C THR A 90 -0.15 5.69 -1.81
N ALA A 91 0.30 4.61 -2.46
CA ALA A 91 1.72 4.34 -2.72
C ALA A 91 2.40 5.49 -3.48
N ASP A 92 1.77 6.02 -4.54
CA ASP A 92 2.32 7.10 -5.36
C ASP A 92 2.54 8.40 -4.55
N GLU A 93 1.61 8.75 -3.65
CA GLU A 93 1.76 9.92 -2.77
C GLU A 93 2.84 9.72 -1.71
N GLN A 94 3.00 8.49 -1.19
CA GLN A 94 4.07 8.13 -0.25
C GLN A 94 5.43 8.31 -0.92
N ARG A 95 5.60 7.72 -2.11
CA ARG A 95 6.82 7.86 -2.91
C ARG A 95 7.14 9.32 -3.16
N GLN A 96 6.15 10.11 -3.61
CA GLN A 96 6.34 11.53 -3.89
C GLN A 96 6.80 12.31 -2.64
N ALA A 97 6.22 12.04 -1.47
CA ALA A 97 6.59 12.72 -0.23
C ALA A 97 8.05 12.42 0.17
N MET A 98 8.47 11.15 0.11
CA MET A 98 9.84 10.74 0.40
C MET A 98 10.85 11.33 -0.61
N PHE A 99 10.51 11.29 -1.91
CA PHE A 99 11.33 11.93 -2.95
C PHE A 99 11.49 13.44 -2.73
N GLN A 100 10.41 14.12 -2.36
CA GLN A 100 10.45 15.57 -2.09
C GLN A 100 11.36 15.90 -0.91
N ASP A 101 11.33 15.12 0.16
CA ASP A 101 12.24 15.28 1.31
C ASP A 101 13.71 15.15 0.88
N LEU A 102 14.03 14.08 0.15
CA LEU A 102 15.39 13.77 -0.30
C LEU A 102 15.91 14.77 -1.34
N GLN A 103 15.10 15.14 -2.33
CA GLN A 103 15.46 16.11 -3.37
C GLN A 103 15.67 17.52 -2.81
N SER A 104 14.81 17.95 -1.88
CA SER A 104 14.94 19.25 -1.22
C SER A 104 16.04 19.27 -0.16
N ARG A 105 16.60 18.11 0.18
CA ARG A 105 17.58 17.90 1.25
C ARG A 105 17.04 18.38 2.61
N ALA A 106 15.76 18.21 2.85
CA ALA A 106 15.15 18.58 4.12
C ALA A 106 15.59 17.67 5.27
N GLY A 107 15.83 16.37 4.97
CA GLY A 107 16.33 15.39 5.93
C GLY A 107 15.37 15.20 7.11
N GLN A 108 14.05 15.19 6.82
CA GLN A 108 13.04 15.00 7.85
C GLN A 108 12.93 13.54 8.28
N PHE A 109 13.34 12.61 7.41
CA PHE A 109 13.19 11.17 7.61
C PHE A 109 14.55 10.49 7.69
N ASP A 110 14.75 9.72 8.75
CA ASP A 110 15.96 8.93 8.97
C ASP A 110 15.81 7.51 8.42
N VAL A 111 14.62 6.93 8.59
CA VAL A 111 14.23 5.61 8.05
C VAL A 111 13.04 5.77 7.14
N LEU A 112 13.13 5.13 5.98
CA LEU A 112 12.11 5.13 4.95
C LEU A 112 11.51 3.72 4.84
N GLY A 113 10.22 3.59 5.15
CA GLY A 113 9.43 2.39 4.85
C GLY A 113 9.03 2.41 3.38
N LEU A 114 9.86 1.81 2.55
CA LEU A 114 9.70 1.77 1.10
C LEU A 114 8.77 0.63 0.70
N ASP A 115 7.81 0.87 -0.18
CA ASP A 115 7.22 -0.23 -0.94
C ASP A 115 8.36 -1.01 -1.62
N VAL A 116 8.22 -2.34 -1.69
CA VAL A 116 9.25 -3.25 -2.23
C VAL A 116 9.76 -2.84 -3.62
N ILE A 117 8.94 -2.16 -4.42
CA ILE A 117 9.28 -1.72 -5.78
C ILE A 117 10.21 -0.50 -5.84
N TRP A 118 10.40 0.22 -4.72
CA TRP A 118 11.16 1.49 -4.74
C TRP A 118 12.61 1.32 -4.31
N THR A 119 12.99 0.19 -3.73
CA THR A 119 14.37 -0.02 -3.23
C THR A 119 15.41 0.26 -4.33
N GLY A 120 15.21 -0.30 -5.52
CA GLY A 120 16.14 -0.11 -6.65
C GLY A 120 16.25 1.34 -7.08
N GLU A 121 15.14 2.06 -7.21
CA GLU A 121 15.12 3.46 -7.61
C GLU A 121 15.81 4.37 -6.58
N PHE A 122 15.46 4.21 -5.29
CA PHE A 122 16.05 5.02 -4.22
C PHE A 122 17.56 4.75 -4.05
N ALA A 123 17.99 3.51 -4.28
CA ALA A 123 19.42 3.14 -4.28
C ALA A 123 20.15 3.74 -5.48
N ASP A 124 19.58 3.68 -6.69
CA ASP A 124 20.19 4.22 -7.90
C ASP A 124 20.37 5.74 -7.84
N PHE A 125 19.44 6.46 -7.24
CA PHE A 125 19.56 7.90 -6.97
C PHE A 125 20.52 8.24 -5.81
N GLY A 126 21.05 7.25 -5.09
CA GLY A 126 21.91 7.47 -3.93
C GLY A 126 21.19 8.11 -2.74
N TYR A 127 19.92 7.83 -2.57
CA TYR A 127 19.08 8.37 -1.50
C TYR A 127 19.10 7.53 -0.23
N ILE A 128 19.45 6.25 -0.34
CA ILE A 128 19.52 5.30 0.77
C ILE A 128 20.91 4.68 0.89
N GLU A 129 21.29 4.33 2.12
CA GLU A 129 22.61 3.75 2.44
C GLU A 129 22.67 2.26 2.02
N SER A 130 23.86 1.81 1.64
CA SER A 130 24.12 0.37 1.53
C SER A 130 24.05 -0.30 2.91
N LEU A 131 23.37 -1.43 2.98
CA LEU A 131 23.24 -2.29 4.15
C LEU A 131 23.84 -3.68 3.90
N GLU A 132 24.70 -3.82 2.90
CA GLU A 132 25.29 -5.09 2.48
C GLU A 132 26.02 -5.84 3.60
N ASP A 133 26.63 -5.12 4.52
CA ASP A 133 27.31 -5.69 5.69
C ASP A 133 26.33 -6.35 6.69
N LEU A 134 25.01 -6.05 6.61
CA LEU A 134 23.94 -6.65 7.42
C LEU A 134 23.27 -7.85 6.73
N ARG A 135 23.66 -8.18 5.50
CA ARG A 135 23.10 -9.32 4.77
C ARG A 135 23.12 -10.63 5.54
N PRO A 136 24.24 -11.02 6.21
CA PRO A 136 24.30 -12.30 6.93
C PRO A 136 23.27 -12.44 8.06
N GLU A 137 22.80 -11.32 8.61
CA GLU A 137 21.83 -11.28 9.69
C GLU A 137 20.39 -11.50 9.23
N VAL A 138 20.07 -11.16 7.97
CA VAL A 138 18.72 -11.32 7.41
C VAL A 138 18.57 -12.54 6.50
N GLU A 139 19.63 -12.96 5.81
CA GLU A 139 19.64 -14.21 5.05
C GLU A 139 19.47 -15.41 5.99
N GLY A 140 18.48 -16.27 5.70
CA GLY A 140 18.14 -17.43 6.52
C GLY A 140 17.25 -17.13 7.75
N VAL A 141 16.82 -15.88 7.89
CA VAL A 141 15.80 -15.46 8.87
C VAL A 141 14.55 -14.99 8.13
N SER A 142 14.75 -14.19 7.09
CA SER A 142 13.67 -13.62 6.28
C SER A 142 13.36 -14.51 5.06
N LEU A 143 12.10 -14.43 4.60
CA LEU A 143 11.65 -15.03 3.34
C LEU A 143 12.59 -14.61 2.20
N PRO A 144 13.10 -15.54 1.37
CA PRO A 144 14.05 -15.22 0.31
C PRO A 144 13.51 -14.16 -0.68
N GLY A 145 12.24 -14.26 -1.10
CA GLY A 145 11.61 -13.28 -1.97
C GLY A 145 11.56 -11.87 -1.38
N ALA A 146 11.38 -11.74 -0.06
CA ALA A 146 11.43 -10.45 0.61
C ALA A 146 12.86 -9.85 0.60
N VAL A 147 13.89 -10.69 0.81
CA VAL A 147 15.31 -10.26 0.71
C VAL A 147 15.63 -9.80 -0.71
N ASP A 148 15.11 -10.50 -1.72
CA ASP A 148 15.34 -10.12 -3.13
C ASP A 148 14.78 -8.74 -3.49
N THR A 149 13.66 -8.33 -2.87
CA THR A 149 13.09 -6.98 -3.07
C THR A 149 13.91 -5.87 -2.42
N ALA A 150 14.75 -6.20 -1.44
CA ALA A 150 15.56 -5.24 -0.70
C ALA A 150 16.93 -4.95 -1.36
N GLN A 151 17.18 -5.53 -2.55
CA GLN A 151 18.44 -5.46 -3.27
C GLN A 151 18.38 -4.52 -4.48
N TRP A 152 19.54 -3.98 -4.82
CA TRP A 152 19.80 -3.29 -6.07
C TRP A 152 21.18 -3.70 -6.60
N ARG A 153 21.25 -4.17 -7.85
CA ARG A 153 22.52 -4.65 -8.46
C ARG A 153 23.26 -5.68 -7.60
N GLN A 154 22.51 -6.59 -6.96
CA GLN A 154 23.00 -7.63 -6.05
C GLN A 154 23.62 -7.10 -4.74
N GLU A 155 23.40 -5.85 -4.39
CA GLU A 155 23.79 -5.23 -3.13
C GLU A 155 22.54 -4.88 -2.32
N LEU A 156 22.56 -5.11 -1.01
CA LEU A 156 21.45 -4.86 -0.10
C LEU A 156 21.41 -3.38 0.28
N PHE A 157 20.29 -2.70 0.03
CA PHE A 157 20.08 -1.28 0.33
C PHE A 157 18.96 -1.03 1.33
N ALA A 158 18.18 -2.04 1.65
CA ALA A 158 17.14 -1.98 2.66
C ALA A 158 17.08 -3.32 3.39
N LEU A 159 16.33 -3.39 4.48
CA LEU A 159 16.04 -4.65 5.15
C LEU A 159 14.55 -4.97 5.05
N PRO A 160 14.19 -6.23 4.76
CA PRO A 160 12.80 -6.65 4.69
C PRO A 160 12.09 -6.40 6.03
N TYR A 161 10.94 -5.75 6.01
CA TYR A 161 10.18 -5.43 7.22
C TYR A 161 8.85 -6.18 7.26
N SER A 162 8.05 -6.04 6.23
CA SER A 162 6.81 -6.78 6.04
C SER A 162 6.71 -7.29 4.61
N SER A 163 5.98 -8.37 4.43
CA SER A 163 5.65 -8.92 3.12
C SER A 163 4.14 -8.87 2.94
N ASN A 164 3.64 -8.93 1.71
CA ASN A 164 2.21 -9.00 1.43
C ASN A 164 1.93 -9.89 0.24
N GLY A 165 0.90 -10.73 0.39
CA GLY A 165 0.27 -11.48 -0.67
C GLY A 165 -1.24 -11.24 -0.64
N ALA A 166 -1.87 -11.11 -1.80
CA ALA A 166 -3.29 -10.86 -1.87
C ALA A 166 -4.12 -12.08 -1.51
N PHE A 167 -5.25 -11.84 -0.87
CA PHE A 167 -6.33 -12.81 -0.72
C PHE A 167 -7.49 -12.50 -1.67
N LEU A 168 -8.14 -13.57 -2.13
CA LEU A 168 -9.53 -13.52 -2.55
C LEU A 168 -10.42 -13.66 -1.30
N TYR A 169 -11.16 -12.63 -0.96
CA TYR A 169 -12.22 -12.67 0.04
C TYR A 169 -13.51 -13.06 -0.64
N TYR A 170 -14.29 -13.95 -0.03
CA TYR A 170 -15.57 -14.38 -0.58
C TYR A 170 -16.64 -14.55 0.50
N ARG A 171 -17.90 -14.35 0.13
CA ARG A 171 -19.07 -14.51 0.98
C ARG A 171 -19.44 -15.98 1.13
N THR A 172 -19.27 -16.54 2.33
CA THR A 172 -19.55 -17.96 2.61
C THR A 172 -21.04 -18.29 2.68
N ASP A 173 -21.89 -17.30 2.86
CA ASP A 173 -23.33 -17.43 2.78
C ASP A 173 -23.87 -17.42 1.33
N LEU A 174 -23.06 -17.05 0.35
CA LEU A 174 -23.43 -16.99 -1.06
C LEU A 174 -22.64 -17.98 -1.93
N ILE A 175 -21.44 -18.36 -1.51
CA ILE A 175 -20.48 -19.20 -2.27
C ILE A 175 -20.04 -20.35 -1.37
N ASP A 176 -20.37 -21.58 -1.77
CA ASP A 176 -20.06 -22.80 -1.01
C ASP A 176 -18.57 -23.14 -1.01
N GLU A 177 -17.88 -22.96 -2.16
CA GLU A 177 -16.44 -23.23 -2.34
C GLU A 177 -15.80 -22.08 -3.12
N PRO A 178 -14.58 -21.65 -2.74
CA PRO A 178 -13.90 -20.57 -3.47
C PRO A 178 -13.55 -21.00 -4.92
N PRO A 179 -13.67 -20.09 -5.90
CA PRO A 179 -13.39 -20.37 -7.29
C PRO A 179 -11.88 -20.62 -7.50
N ARG A 180 -11.56 -21.54 -8.39
CA ARG A 180 -10.18 -21.87 -8.76
C ARG A 180 -9.71 -21.17 -10.03
N THR A 181 -10.66 -20.74 -10.87
CA THR A 181 -10.36 -19.98 -12.09
C THR A 181 -11.05 -18.61 -12.10
N TRP A 182 -10.46 -17.65 -12.82
CA TRP A 182 -11.07 -16.34 -13.01
C TRP A 182 -12.42 -16.42 -13.74
N GLU A 183 -12.60 -17.41 -14.61
CA GLU A 183 -13.89 -17.61 -15.28
C GLU A 183 -14.95 -18.15 -14.30
N GLU A 184 -14.58 -19.12 -13.45
CA GLU A 184 -15.47 -19.63 -12.39
C GLU A 184 -15.85 -18.51 -11.39
N LEU A 185 -14.89 -17.66 -11.02
CA LEU A 185 -15.15 -16.47 -10.17
C LEU A 185 -16.17 -15.54 -10.83
N TYR A 186 -16.01 -15.28 -12.13
CA TYR A 186 -16.92 -14.42 -12.88
C TYR A 186 -18.33 -15.03 -12.96
N GLU A 187 -18.45 -16.32 -13.29
CA GLU A 187 -19.74 -17.02 -13.45
C GLU A 187 -20.49 -17.12 -12.12
N THR A 188 -19.81 -17.61 -11.07
CA THR A 188 -20.42 -17.82 -9.75
C THR A 188 -20.74 -16.48 -9.08
N GLY A 189 -19.84 -15.50 -9.17
CA GLY A 189 -20.05 -14.16 -8.64
C GLY A 189 -21.17 -13.41 -9.35
N THR A 190 -21.31 -13.54 -10.67
CA THR A 190 -22.44 -12.94 -11.41
C THR A 190 -23.78 -13.53 -10.95
N ALA A 191 -23.86 -14.87 -10.84
CA ALA A 191 -25.08 -15.52 -10.42
C ALA A 191 -25.49 -15.15 -8.98
N ALA A 192 -24.53 -15.15 -8.05
CA ALA A 192 -24.75 -14.77 -6.65
C ALA A 192 -25.12 -13.27 -6.51
N ALA A 193 -24.46 -12.41 -7.26
CA ALA A 193 -24.73 -10.97 -7.27
C ALA A 193 -26.14 -10.64 -7.77
N GLU A 194 -26.58 -11.31 -8.85
CA GLU A 194 -27.96 -11.16 -9.38
C GLU A 194 -29.01 -11.62 -8.36
N GLU A 195 -28.78 -12.73 -7.65
CA GLU A 195 -29.71 -13.26 -6.65
C GLU A 195 -29.79 -12.38 -5.40
N ALA A 196 -28.63 -11.91 -4.91
CA ALA A 196 -28.55 -11.10 -3.71
C ALA A 196 -28.82 -9.60 -3.96
N GLY A 197 -28.74 -9.12 -5.20
CA GLY A 197 -28.92 -7.72 -5.56
C GLY A 197 -27.73 -6.83 -5.14
N ILE A 198 -26.50 -7.38 -5.18
CA ILE A 198 -25.25 -6.72 -4.80
C ILE A 198 -24.23 -6.79 -5.97
N SER A 199 -23.02 -6.29 -5.77
CA SER A 199 -21.96 -6.36 -6.78
C SER A 199 -21.25 -7.70 -6.79
N GLY A 200 -20.76 -8.15 -7.96
CA GLY A 200 -20.01 -9.40 -8.08
C GLY A 200 -18.63 -9.32 -7.46
N PHE A 201 -17.92 -8.20 -7.70
CA PHE A 201 -16.51 -8.05 -7.28
C PHE A 201 -16.14 -6.60 -6.96
N VAL A 202 -15.31 -6.42 -5.94
CA VAL A 202 -14.65 -5.16 -5.56
C VAL A 202 -13.13 -5.38 -5.42
N GLY A 203 -12.35 -4.35 -5.69
CA GLY A 203 -10.89 -4.40 -5.65
C GLY A 203 -10.27 -3.06 -6.05
N GLN A 204 -8.99 -3.05 -6.38
CA GLN A 204 -8.22 -1.86 -6.74
C GLN A 204 -8.35 -1.54 -8.23
N GLY A 205 -9.22 -0.61 -8.58
CA GLY A 205 -9.54 -0.24 -9.96
C GLY A 205 -9.20 1.21 -10.32
N ASP A 206 -8.85 2.07 -9.35
CA ASP A 206 -8.44 3.46 -9.62
C ASP A 206 -7.09 3.50 -10.34
N ARG A 207 -6.81 4.63 -11.01
CA ARG A 207 -5.59 4.83 -11.79
C ARG A 207 -4.39 5.15 -10.89
N TYR A 208 -3.81 4.14 -10.27
CA TYR A 208 -2.61 4.16 -9.41
C TYR A 208 -1.94 2.79 -9.42
N GLU A 209 -0.89 2.59 -8.62
CA GLU A 209 -0.15 1.33 -8.54
C GLU A 209 -1.04 0.11 -8.20
N GLY A 210 -2.13 0.28 -7.42
CA GLY A 210 -3.07 -0.81 -7.13
C GLY A 210 -3.77 -1.37 -8.38
N PHE A 211 -4.05 -0.54 -9.40
CA PHE A 211 -4.55 -1.00 -10.69
C PHE A 211 -3.49 -1.83 -11.43
N VAL A 212 -2.22 -1.38 -11.38
CA VAL A 212 -1.10 -2.13 -11.99
C VAL A 212 -0.98 -3.51 -11.36
N VAL A 213 -1.05 -3.59 -10.04
CA VAL A 213 -1.05 -4.86 -9.30
C VAL A 213 -2.20 -5.76 -9.74
N SER A 214 -3.45 -5.23 -9.76
CA SER A 214 -4.64 -6.00 -10.18
C SER A 214 -4.52 -6.52 -11.62
N TYR A 215 -3.97 -5.71 -12.53
CA TYR A 215 -3.72 -6.13 -13.90
C TYR A 215 -2.62 -7.19 -14.00
N LEU A 216 -1.49 -7.00 -13.30
CA LEU A 216 -0.36 -7.94 -13.33
C LEU A 216 -0.72 -9.29 -12.72
N GLU A 217 -1.55 -9.34 -11.67
CA GLU A 217 -2.04 -10.61 -11.12
C GLU A 217 -2.84 -11.41 -12.17
N LEU A 218 -3.68 -10.76 -12.95
CA LEU A 218 -4.38 -11.39 -14.07
C LEU A 218 -3.42 -11.79 -15.22
N PHE A 219 -2.45 -10.93 -15.52
CA PHE A 219 -1.45 -11.18 -16.56
C PHE A 219 -0.58 -12.41 -16.23
N TRP A 220 -0.06 -12.50 -15.00
CA TRP A 220 0.67 -13.69 -14.55
C TRP A 220 -0.22 -14.93 -14.47
N ALA A 221 -1.48 -14.77 -14.01
CA ALA A 221 -2.48 -15.85 -14.01
C ALA A 221 -2.75 -16.44 -15.39
N ALA A 222 -2.55 -15.65 -16.46
CA ALA A 222 -2.61 -16.09 -17.85
C ALA A 222 -1.26 -16.64 -18.38
N GLY A 223 -0.25 -16.78 -17.51
CA GLY A 223 1.07 -17.29 -17.87
C GLY A 223 1.99 -16.25 -18.52
N GLY A 224 1.71 -14.96 -18.35
CA GLY A 224 2.54 -13.87 -18.86
C GLY A 224 3.76 -13.60 -18.00
N GLU A 225 4.82 -13.09 -18.62
CA GLU A 225 6.04 -12.59 -17.96
C GLU A 225 6.40 -11.22 -18.53
N LEU A 226 6.73 -10.26 -17.67
CA LEU A 226 7.07 -8.90 -18.12
C LEU A 226 8.41 -8.88 -18.89
N PHE A 227 9.38 -9.68 -18.43
CA PHE A 227 10.72 -9.72 -18.98
C PHE A 227 11.20 -11.16 -19.09
N ASP A 228 12.17 -11.39 -19.98
CA ASP A 228 12.89 -12.66 -20.04
C ASP A 228 13.71 -12.88 -18.73
N GLU A 229 14.11 -14.14 -18.47
CA GLU A 229 14.84 -14.55 -17.27
C GLU A 229 16.11 -13.68 -17.00
N GLY A 230 16.72 -13.16 -18.04
CA GLY A 230 17.89 -12.29 -17.94
C GLY A 230 17.56 -10.80 -17.80
N GLN A 231 16.29 -10.41 -17.81
CA GLN A 231 15.83 -9.01 -17.83
C GLN A 231 16.54 -8.19 -18.94
N THR A 232 16.68 -8.79 -20.14
CA THR A 232 17.38 -8.18 -21.28
C THR A 232 16.41 -7.58 -22.31
N ARG A 233 15.17 -8.03 -22.32
CA ARG A 233 14.08 -7.57 -23.20
C ARG A 233 12.72 -7.78 -22.54
N SER A 234 11.73 -7.03 -23.00
CA SER A 234 10.33 -7.28 -22.66
C SER A 234 9.84 -8.59 -23.30
N THR A 235 8.98 -9.29 -22.55
CA THR A 235 8.19 -10.45 -23.02
C THR A 235 6.69 -10.20 -22.85
N PHE A 236 6.31 -8.98 -22.52
CA PHE A 236 4.93 -8.60 -22.19
C PHE A 236 3.91 -8.98 -23.26
N LEU A 237 4.27 -8.84 -24.54
CA LEU A 237 3.40 -9.24 -25.68
C LEU A 237 3.68 -10.65 -26.20
N GLU A 238 4.50 -11.46 -25.53
CA GLU A 238 4.68 -12.86 -25.94
C GLU A 238 3.44 -13.70 -25.56
N GLY A 239 2.82 -14.34 -26.53
CA GLY A 239 1.57 -15.07 -26.34
C GLY A 239 0.34 -14.16 -26.29
N ASP A 240 -0.65 -14.55 -25.48
CA ASP A 240 -1.95 -13.87 -25.35
C ASP A 240 -2.26 -13.40 -23.93
N ALA A 241 -1.34 -13.56 -22.97
CA ALA A 241 -1.57 -13.27 -21.56
C ALA A 241 -1.97 -11.79 -21.33
N ALA A 242 -1.28 -10.85 -21.98
CA ALA A 242 -1.57 -9.42 -21.82
C ALA A 242 -2.98 -9.04 -22.31
N SER A 243 -3.40 -9.61 -23.45
CA SER A 243 -4.76 -9.41 -23.95
C SER A 243 -5.80 -10.16 -23.13
N THR A 244 -5.50 -11.37 -22.65
CA THR A 244 -6.40 -12.17 -21.81
C THR A 244 -6.74 -11.42 -20.51
N ALA A 245 -5.73 -10.86 -19.85
CA ALA A 245 -5.91 -10.06 -18.63
C ALA A 245 -6.78 -8.81 -18.89
N LEU A 246 -6.46 -8.04 -19.93
CA LEU A 246 -7.20 -6.81 -20.26
C LEU A 246 -8.64 -7.10 -20.72
N ASP A 247 -8.84 -8.15 -21.50
CA ASP A 247 -10.17 -8.58 -21.98
C ASP A 247 -11.05 -9.03 -20.83
N PHE A 248 -10.49 -9.76 -19.83
CA PHE A 248 -11.23 -10.14 -18.62
C PHE A 248 -11.70 -8.88 -17.85
N MET A 249 -10.80 -7.93 -17.57
CA MET A 249 -11.13 -6.71 -16.85
C MET A 249 -12.18 -5.88 -17.60
N THR A 250 -12.01 -5.71 -18.91
CA THR A 250 -12.93 -4.96 -19.78
C THR A 250 -14.32 -5.60 -19.81
N ARG A 251 -14.39 -6.93 -19.92
CA ARG A 251 -15.64 -7.68 -19.86
C ARG A 251 -16.33 -7.51 -18.51
N ALA A 252 -15.60 -7.70 -17.42
CA ALA A 252 -16.12 -7.60 -16.07
C ALA A 252 -16.70 -6.20 -15.78
N HIS A 253 -16.01 -5.16 -16.26
CA HIS A 253 -16.51 -3.78 -16.18
C HIS A 253 -17.75 -3.56 -17.05
N ALA A 254 -17.70 -3.93 -18.32
CA ALA A 254 -18.79 -3.69 -19.27
C ALA A 254 -20.08 -4.42 -18.92
N THR A 255 -20.02 -5.53 -18.22
CA THR A 255 -21.19 -6.33 -17.80
C THR A 255 -21.73 -5.90 -16.44
N GLY A 256 -21.04 -5.00 -15.69
CA GLY A 256 -21.41 -4.61 -14.35
C GLY A 256 -21.12 -5.69 -13.29
N PHE A 257 -20.21 -6.63 -13.58
CA PHE A 257 -19.71 -7.58 -12.59
C PHE A 257 -18.89 -6.87 -11.51
N TYR A 258 -18.02 -5.94 -11.92
CA TYR A 258 -17.39 -5.03 -11.00
C TYR A 258 -18.41 -4.03 -10.43
N ALA A 259 -18.24 -3.65 -9.16
CA ALA A 259 -19.09 -2.67 -8.50
C ALA A 259 -19.12 -1.32 -9.24
N GLU A 260 -20.22 -0.57 -9.06
CA GLU A 260 -20.29 0.81 -9.54
C GLU A 260 -19.18 1.66 -8.90
N GLY A 261 -18.41 2.37 -9.72
CA GLY A 261 -17.26 3.16 -9.27
C GLY A 261 -15.99 2.35 -9.03
N TYR A 262 -15.93 1.09 -9.46
CA TYR A 262 -14.71 0.27 -9.36
C TYR A 262 -13.47 0.98 -9.96
N ASP A 263 -13.66 1.72 -11.04
CA ASP A 263 -12.64 2.52 -11.74
C ASP A 263 -12.05 3.70 -10.94
N SER A 264 -12.50 3.88 -9.71
CA SER A 264 -12.02 4.87 -8.75
C SER A 264 -11.84 4.29 -7.34
N MET A 265 -11.86 2.96 -7.18
CA MET A 265 -11.69 2.29 -5.91
C MET A 265 -10.22 2.04 -5.58
N VAL A 266 -9.86 2.36 -4.34
CA VAL A 266 -8.63 1.94 -3.68
C VAL A 266 -8.93 0.87 -2.63
N GLU A 267 -7.91 0.40 -1.93
CA GLU A 267 -8.01 -0.70 -0.96
C GLU A 267 -9.14 -0.53 0.05
N ASP A 268 -9.23 0.65 0.67
CA ASP A 268 -10.21 0.94 1.72
C ASP A 268 -11.64 1.08 1.20
N ASP A 269 -11.84 1.57 -0.04
CA ASP A 269 -13.15 1.65 -0.67
C ASP A 269 -13.70 0.24 -0.95
N ALA A 270 -12.85 -0.65 -1.52
CA ALA A 270 -13.20 -2.05 -1.75
C ALA A 270 -13.53 -2.78 -0.45
N ARG A 271 -12.69 -2.59 0.58
CA ARG A 271 -12.92 -3.16 1.92
C ARG A 271 -14.24 -2.68 2.51
N ALA A 272 -14.53 -1.39 2.45
CA ALA A 272 -15.75 -0.82 3.03
C ALA A 272 -17.01 -1.37 2.38
N LEU A 273 -17.03 -1.54 1.04
CA LEU A 273 -18.16 -2.15 0.34
C LEU A 273 -18.34 -3.63 0.70
N PHE A 274 -17.25 -4.40 0.75
CA PHE A 274 -17.32 -5.80 1.15
C PHE A 274 -17.76 -5.94 2.60
N GLN A 275 -17.24 -5.11 3.52
CA GLN A 275 -17.61 -5.06 4.93
C GLN A 275 -19.09 -4.72 5.15
N ALA A 276 -19.66 -3.89 4.28
CA ALA A 276 -21.09 -3.56 4.28
C ALA A 276 -21.97 -4.69 3.71
N GLY A 277 -21.40 -5.77 3.15
CA GLY A 277 -22.12 -6.87 2.52
C GLY A 277 -22.59 -6.57 1.09
N GLU A 278 -22.03 -5.55 0.43
CA GLU A 278 -22.45 -5.05 -0.89
C GLU A 278 -21.68 -5.71 -2.06
N ALA A 279 -20.84 -6.73 -1.78
CA ALA A 279 -20.10 -7.48 -2.80
C ALA A 279 -19.99 -8.96 -2.46
N VAL A 280 -19.94 -9.83 -3.50
CA VAL A 280 -19.74 -11.27 -3.37
C VAL A 280 -18.28 -11.61 -3.14
N TYR A 281 -17.41 -11.01 -3.94
CA TYR A 281 -15.97 -11.20 -3.91
C TYR A 281 -15.22 -9.89 -3.71
N MET A 282 -14.05 -9.97 -3.07
CA MET A 282 -13.10 -8.86 -2.96
C MET A 282 -11.67 -9.38 -3.14
N ARG A 283 -10.85 -8.66 -3.91
CA ARG A 283 -9.39 -8.77 -3.84
C ARG A 283 -8.89 -7.73 -2.85
N ASN A 284 -8.14 -8.15 -1.84
CA ASN A 284 -7.48 -7.22 -0.93
C ASN A 284 -6.30 -7.87 -0.22
N TRP A 285 -5.55 -7.06 0.51
CA TRP A 285 -4.43 -7.47 1.33
C TRP A 285 -4.88 -8.05 2.68
N PRO A 286 -4.03 -8.80 3.40
CA PRO A 286 -4.39 -9.47 4.67
C PRO A 286 -4.89 -8.55 5.79
N TYR A 287 -4.51 -7.28 5.80
CA TYR A 287 -4.95 -6.31 6.81
C TYR A 287 -6.47 -6.18 6.93
N ALA A 288 -7.21 -6.53 5.88
CA ALA A 288 -8.67 -6.46 5.89
C ALA A 288 -9.31 -7.56 6.76
N VAL A 289 -8.63 -8.67 7.06
CA VAL A 289 -9.19 -9.77 7.85
C VAL A 289 -9.70 -9.31 9.22
N PRO A 290 -8.91 -8.68 10.11
CA PRO A 290 -9.38 -8.26 11.42
C PRO A 290 -10.44 -7.15 11.37
N LEU A 291 -10.47 -6.36 10.31
CA LEU A 291 -11.50 -5.33 10.11
C LEU A 291 -12.83 -5.96 9.72
N LEU A 292 -12.80 -6.98 8.86
CA LEU A 292 -14.00 -7.71 8.41
C LEU A 292 -14.57 -8.63 9.49
N SER A 293 -13.72 -9.25 10.32
CA SER A 293 -14.15 -10.10 11.45
C SER A 293 -14.74 -9.31 12.62
N GLY A 294 -14.57 -7.97 12.63
CA GLY A 294 -14.96 -7.11 13.74
C GLY A 294 -14.01 -7.14 14.95
N GLU A 295 -12.89 -7.89 14.86
CA GLU A 295 -11.88 -7.96 15.94
C GLU A 295 -11.21 -6.60 16.18
N ALA A 296 -11.10 -5.77 15.15
CA ALA A 296 -10.61 -4.39 15.26
C ALA A 296 -11.63 -3.41 15.91
N GLY A 297 -12.84 -3.89 16.26
CA GLY A 297 -13.88 -3.11 16.93
C GLY A 297 -14.76 -2.29 15.98
N GLU A 298 -14.66 -2.50 14.67
CA GLU A 298 -15.53 -1.94 13.66
C GLU A 298 -16.77 -2.85 13.45
N GLU A 299 -17.92 -2.26 13.11
CA GLU A 299 -19.10 -3.04 12.72
C GLU A 299 -18.89 -3.61 11.31
N SER A 300 -19.10 -4.92 11.16
CA SER A 300 -19.03 -5.61 9.88
C SER A 300 -20.31 -6.41 9.65
N ALA A 301 -20.94 -6.19 8.49
CA ALA A 301 -22.11 -6.95 8.10
C ALA A 301 -21.78 -8.40 7.68
N VAL A 302 -20.51 -8.68 7.44
CA VAL A 302 -20.02 -9.97 6.96
C VAL A 302 -19.13 -10.71 7.99
N ALA A 303 -19.14 -10.28 9.26
CA ALA A 303 -18.18 -10.78 10.27
C ALA A 303 -18.17 -12.32 10.42
N ASP A 304 -19.33 -12.95 10.29
CA ASP A 304 -19.49 -14.41 10.38
C ASP A 304 -19.65 -15.08 9.00
N ASP A 305 -19.68 -14.31 7.91
CA ASP A 305 -20.09 -14.75 6.58
C ASP A 305 -19.03 -14.51 5.51
N PHE A 306 -17.74 -14.49 5.86
CA PHE A 306 -16.67 -14.42 4.89
C PHE A 306 -15.56 -15.45 5.16
N ALA A 307 -14.83 -15.78 4.12
CA ALA A 307 -13.57 -16.51 4.21
C ALA A 307 -12.58 -15.95 3.18
N VAL A 308 -11.33 -16.43 3.27
CA VAL A 308 -10.25 -16.06 2.35
C VAL A 308 -9.77 -17.29 1.60
N ALA A 309 -9.26 -17.07 0.40
CA ALA A 309 -8.66 -18.08 -0.47
C ALA A 309 -7.49 -17.46 -1.26
N PRO A 310 -6.60 -18.26 -1.86
CA PRO A 310 -5.67 -17.77 -2.87
C PRO A 310 -6.41 -17.17 -4.07
N LEU A 311 -5.77 -16.21 -4.76
CA LEU A 311 -6.31 -15.71 -6.02
C LEU A 311 -6.35 -16.82 -7.07
N PRO A 312 -7.41 -16.90 -7.89
CA PRO A 312 -7.53 -17.90 -8.92
C PRO A 312 -6.58 -17.65 -10.10
N THR A 313 -6.32 -18.67 -10.89
CA THR A 313 -5.59 -18.58 -12.15
C THR A 313 -6.56 -18.77 -13.34
N PHE A 314 -6.10 -18.70 -14.59
CA PHE A 314 -6.96 -19.00 -15.73
C PHE A 314 -7.06 -20.52 -16.02
N ASP A 315 -6.07 -21.31 -15.60
CA ASP A 315 -6.04 -22.76 -15.78
C ASP A 315 -6.44 -23.56 -14.52
N GLY A 316 -6.58 -22.90 -13.38
CA GLY A 316 -6.95 -23.49 -12.09
C GLY A 316 -5.80 -24.18 -11.35
N GLU A 317 -4.55 -23.94 -11.75
CA GLU A 317 -3.36 -24.49 -11.12
C GLU A 317 -2.56 -23.40 -10.39
N GLY A 318 -2.20 -23.63 -9.13
CA GLY A 318 -1.46 -22.67 -8.31
C GLY A 318 -2.23 -21.41 -7.92
N THR A 319 -1.52 -20.36 -7.66
CA THR A 319 -2.04 -19.01 -7.38
C THR A 319 -1.12 -17.96 -7.97
N THR A 320 -1.64 -16.76 -8.21
CA THR A 320 -0.82 -15.63 -8.64
C THR A 320 -1.15 -14.41 -7.80
N SER A 321 -0.24 -14.05 -6.92
CA SER A 321 -0.32 -12.80 -6.17
C SER A 321 0.90 -11.95 -6.49
N ALA A 322 0.72 -10.65 -6.58
CA ALA A 322 1.86 -9.75 -6.54
C ALA A 322 2.51 -9.80 -5.16
N LEU A 323 3.82 -9.94 -5.11
CA LEU A 323 4.58 -9.76 -3.89
C LEU A 323 4.59 -8.27 -3.55
N GLY A 324 3.94 -7.93 -2.47
CA GLY A 324 3.94 -6.62 -1.86
C GLY A 324 4.73 -6.61 -0.56
N GLY A 325 4.64 -5.51 0.18
CA GLY A 325 5.28 -5.34 1.47
C GLY A 325 6.16 -4.10 1.53
N LEU A 326 6.89 -4.00 2.63
CA LEU A 326 7.73 -2.84 2.93
C LEU A 326 9.15 -3.27 3.26
N ASN A 327 10.10 -2.55 2.73
CA ASN A 327 11.51 -2.59 3.10
C ASN A 327 11.86 -1.33 3.90
N ASN A 328 12.54 -1.47 5.03
CA ASN A 328 13.07 -0.32 5.77
C ASN A 328 14.48 0.03 5.28
N ALA A 329 14.65 1.23 4.77
CA ALA A 329 15.90 1.77 4.29
C ALA A 329 16.39 2.94 5.15
N VAL A 330 17.70 3.16 5.22
CA VAL A 330 18.32 4.28 5.95
C VAL A 330 18.58 5.42 4.98
N SER A 331 18.05 6.60 5.27
CA SER A 331 18.27 7.81 4.46
C SER A 331 19.72 8.24 4.47
N THR A 332 20.30 8.56 3.30
CA THR A 332 21.65 9.15 3.21
C THR A 332 21.71 10.54 3.88
N LEU A 333 20.57 11.20 4.09
CA LEU A 333 20.48 12.50 4.75
C LEU A 333 20.34 12.41 6.28
N SER A 334 20.16 11.20 6.85
CA SER A 334 20.10 11.02 8.30
C SER A 334 21.39 11.47 8.98
N ASP A 335 21.25 12.22 10.06
CA ASP A 335 22.35 12.56 10.98
C ASP A 335 22.56 11.44 12.02
N GLU A 336 21.58 10.53 12.21
CA GLU A 336 21.55 9.45 13.21
C GLU A 336 21.62 8.06 12.55
N LYS A 337 22.47 7.90 11.53
CA LYS A 337 22.57 6.68 10.71
C LYS A 337 22.85 5.41 11.52
N GLU A 338 23.64 5.49 12.59
CA GLU A 338 23.96 4.33 13.43
C GLU A 338 22.70 3.80 14.13
N VAL A 339 21.89 4.69 14.72
CA VAL A 339 20.63 4.33 15.36
C VAL A 339 19.61 3.84 14.32
N ALA A 340 19.53 4.49 13.17
CA ALA A 340 18.64 4.08 12.07
C ALA A 340 18.98 2.66 11.58
N ARG A 341 20.27 2.33 11.39
CA ARG A 341 20.74 0.98 11.01
C ARG A 341 20.41 -0.06 12.06
N GLU A 342 20.61 0.25 13.35
CA GLU A 342 20.25 -0.66 14.43
C GLU A 342 18.74 -0.92 14.48
N PHE A 343 17.91 0.13 14.31
CA PHE A 343 16.47 0.00 14.27
C PHE A 343 15.97 -0.86 13.11
N VAL A 344 16.45 -0.62 11.88
CA VAL A 344 15.99 -1.41 10.72
C VAL A 344 16.40 -2.87 10.84
N LEU A 345 17.60 -3.15 11.39
CA LEU A 345 18.05 -4.52 11.63
C LEU A 345 17.18 -5.20 12.68
N TRP A 346 16.94 -4.53 13.81
CA TRP A 346 16.09 -5.05 14.87
C TRP A 346 14.66 -5.30 14.37
N ALA A 347 14.06 -4.36 13.63
CA ALA A 347 12.72 -4.51 13.10
C ALA A 347 12.57 -5.70 12.13
N ALA A 348 13.65 -6.02 11.38
CA ALA A 348 13.68 -7.15 10.45
C ALA A 348 13.91 -8.51 11.17
N THR A 349 14.65 -8.53 12.29
CA THR A 349 15.19 -9.79 12.86
C THR A 349 14.73 -10.11 14.27
N ASP A 350 14.09 -9.17 14.98
CA ASP A 350 13.58 -9.41 16.33
C ASP A 350 12.26 -10.19 16.29
N PRO A 351 12.17 -11.37 16.91
CA PRO A 351 10.94 -12.18 16.88
C PRO A 351 9.74 -11.47 17.50
N GLY A 352 9.95 -10.59 18.49
CA GLY A 352 8.87 -9.82 19.11
C GLY A 352 8.32 -8.75 18.17
N ALA A 353 9.20 -8.05 17.44
CA ALA A 353 8.79 -7.09 16.42
C ALA A 353 8.00 -7.76 15.29
N GLN A 354 8.51 -8.88 14.78
CA GLN A 354 7.87 -9.64 13.70
C GLN A 354 6.54 -10.30 14.15
N ALA A 355 6.45 -10.75 15.41
CA ALA A 355 5.18 -11.25 15.97
C ALA A 355 4.12 -10.15 16.08
N LEU A 356 4.50 -8.91 16.44
CA LEU A 356 3.56 -7.78 16.46
C LEU A 356 3.00 -7.45 15.07
N LEU A 357 3.77 -7.65 14.00
CA LEU A 357 3.25 -7.51 12.64
C LEU A 357 2.14 -8.55 12.40
N ALA A 358 2.42 -9.83 12.68
CA ALA A 358 1.46 -10.91 12.53
C ALA A 358 0.18 -10.68 13.36
N GLU A 359 0.31 -10.24 14.61
CA GLU A 359 -0.80 -9.92 15.51
C GLU A 359 -1.71 -8.80 14.96
N ASN A 360 -1.18 -7.92 14.12
CA ASN A 360 -1.92 -6.85 13.45
C ASN A 360 -2.26 -7.19 11.99
N SER A 361 -2.15 -8.46 11.59
CA SER A 361 -2.40 -8.94 10.23
C SER A 361 -1.57 -8.26 9.15
N LEU A 362 -0.42 -7.72 9.53
CA LEU A 362 0.63 -7.30 8.62
C LEU A 362 1.63 -8.45 8.50
N PRO A 363 1.73 -9.09 7.33
CA PRO A 363 2.56 -10.29 7.18
C PRO A 363 4.04 -9.99 7.46
N PRO A 364 4.66 -10.68 8.42
CA PRO A 364 6.08 -10.51 8.71
C PRO A 364 6.96 -11.05 7.58
N THR A 365 8.23 -10.70 7.60
CA THR A 365 9.20 -11.32 6.70
C THR A 365 9.94 -12.50 7.30
N MET A 366 9.81 -12.73 8.60
CA MET A 366 10.45 -13.83 9.30
C MET A 366 9.76 -15.17 9.02
N GLU A 367 10.46 -16.11 8.38
CA GLU A 367 9.92 -17.39 7.92
C GLU A 367 9.33 -18.24 9.07
N SER A 368 10.01 -18.29 10.22
CA SER A 368 9.56 -19.09 11.37
C SER A 368 8.20 -18.67 11.93
N VAL A 369 7.75 -17.44 11.71
CA VAL A 369 6.44 -16.98 12.18
C VAL A 369 5.30 -17.68 11.44
N TYR A 370 5.50 -18.03 10.16
CA TYR A 370 4.52 -18.80 9.38
C TYR A 370 4.51 -20.28 9.74
N GLU A 371 5.69 -20.87 9.92
CA GLU A 371 5.85 -22.29 10.26
C GLU A 371 5.20 -22.63 11.61
N ASP A 372 5.34 -21.76 12.60
CA ASP A 372 4.86 -21.95 13.97
C ASP A 372 3.39 -21.53 14.16
N SER A 373 2.73 -20.91 13.15
CA SER A 373 1.36 -20.41 13.27
C SER A 373 0.32 -21.55 13.35
N GLU A 374 -0.64 -21.43 14.28
CA GLU A 374 -1.82 -22.29 14.35
C GLU A 374 -2.97 -21.76 13.45
N ASP A 375 -2.92 -20.52 13.01
CA ASP A 375 -3.92 -19.90 12.13
C ASP A 375 -3.80 -20.47 10.69
N PRO A 376 -4.88 -21.10 10.16
CA PRO A 376 -4.86 -21.67 8.81
C PRO A 376 -4.74 -20.58 7.71
N ASN A 377 -5.28 -19.39 7.93
CA ASN A 377 -5.18 -18.29 6.97
C ASN A 377 -3.74 -17.78 6.89
N PHE A 378 -3.05 -17.74 8.03
CA PHE A 378 -1.67 -17.30 8.08
C PHE A 378 -0.72 -18.31 7.43
N ARG A 379 -0.96 -19.62 7.61
CA ARG A 379 -0.20 -20.66 6.87
C ARG A 379 -0.45 -20.59 5.36
N MET A 380 -1.72 -20.43 4.96
CA MET A 380 -2.06 -20.24 3.55
C MET A 380 -1.37 -19.00 2.96
N LEU A 381 -1.25 -17.92 3.73
CA LEU A 381 -0.49 -16.74 3.32
C LEU A 381 0.99 -17.06 3.08
N GLY A 382 1.60 -17.90 3.94
CA GLY A 382 2.96 -18.39 3.73
C GLY A 382 3.11 -19.12 2.38
N ASP A 383 2.15 -19.99 2.05
CA ASP A 383 2.12 -20.70 0.75
C ASP A 383 1.96 -19.71 -0.42
N ILE A 384 1.07 -18.71 -0.29
CA ILE A 384 0.89 -17.66 -1.30
C ILE A 384 2.19 -16.87 -1.51
N LEU A 385 2.86 -16.48 -0.44
CA LEU A 385 4.10 -15.71 -0.51
C LEU A 385 5.26 -16.50 -1.13
N ALA A 386 5.26 -17.82 -0.99
CA ALA A 386 6.26 -18.69 -1.64
C ALA A 386 6.10 -18.73 -3.17
N GLU A 387 4.90 -18.49 -3.68
CA GLU A 387 4.56 -18.47 -5.12
C GLU A 387 4.34 -17.06 -5.68
N ALA A 388 4.39 -16.01 -4.82
CA ALA A 388 4.08 -14.66 -5.21
C ALA A 388 5.10 -14.09 -6.22
N HIS A 389 4.59 -13.35 -7.20
CA HIS A 389 5.40 -12.71 -8.23
C HIS A 389 5.91 -11.36 -7.76
N ALA A 390 7.22 -11.20 -7.67
CA ALA A 390 7.83 -9.90 -7.44
C ALA A 390 7.63 -9.00 -8.67
N ARG A 391 7.19 -7.77 -8.44
CA ARG A 391 7.26 -6.75 -9.48
C ARG A 391 8.73 -6.49 -9.80
N PRO A 392 9.11 -6.34 -11.09
CA PRO A 392 10.50 -6.39 -11.49
C PRO A 392 11.33 -5.24 -10.89
N PRO A 393 12.50 -5.52 -10.29
CA PRO A 393 13.37 -4.51 -9.69
C PRO A 393 14.22 -3.78 -10.74
N VAL A 394 13.59 -3.33 -11.84
CA VAL A 394 14.27 -2.58 -12.90
C VAL A 394 14.24 -1.07 -12.65
N PRO A 395 15.26 -0.29 -13.07
CA PRO A 395 15.35 1.13 -12.78
C PRO A 395 14.16 1.94 -13.27
N GLY A 396 13.61 1.54 -14.39
CA GLY A 396 12.47 2.19 -15.02
C GLY A 396 11.11 1.69 -14.56
N TYR A 397 11.00 0.88 -13.49
CA TYR A 397 9.71 0.31 -13.07
C TYR A 397 8.63 1.37 -12.86
N ASN A 398 8.95 2.47 -12.21
CA ASN A 398 7.97 3.54 -12.01
C ASN A 398 7.43 4.11 -13.33
N SER A 399 8.28 4.23 -14.36
CA SER A 399 7.86 4.66 -15.70
C SER A 399 6.99 3.62 -16.39
N LEU A 400 7.29 2.33 -16.20
CA LEU A 400 6.47 1.22 -16.68
C LEU A 400 5.10 1.19 -15.97
N SER A 401 5.07 1.33 -14.65
CA SER A 401 3.84 1.41 -13.87
C SER A 401 2.94 2.55 -14.34
N LEU A 402 3.50 3.75 -14.52
CA LEU A 402 2.75 4.89 -15.08
C LEU A 402 2.23 4.62 -16.50
N ALA A 403 3.01 3.93 -17.35
CA ALA A 403 2.54 3.56 -18.69
C ALA A 403 1.39 2.55 -18.63
N ILE A 404 1.43 1.56 -17.74
CA ILE A 404 0.32 0.64 -17.52
C ILE A 404 -0.93 1.42 -17.07
N GLN A 405 -0.80 2.33 -16.13
CA GLN A 405 -1.89 3.17 -15.65
C GLN A 405 -2.47 4.05 -16.77
N ASP A 406 -1.63 4.76 -17.52
CA ASP A 406 -2.05 5.74 -18.51
C ASP A 406 -2.64 5.10 -19.76
N GLU A 407 -2.17 3.93 -20.18
CA GLU A 407 -2.56 3.25 -21.41
C GLU A 407 -3.65 2.19 -21.18
N LEU A 408 -3.51 1.36 -20.13
CA LEU A 408 -4.46 0.26 -19.94
C LEU A 408 -5.73 0.68 -19.18
N HIS A 409 -5.66 1.66 -18.27
CA HIS A 409 -6.85 2.09 -17.56
C HIS A 409 -7.94 2.68 -18.50
N PRO A 410 -7.64 3.56 -19.49
CA PRO A 410 -8.63 3.97 -20.47
C PRO A 410 -9.11 2.82 -21.38
N ALA A 411 -8.24 1.86 -21.70
CA ALA A 411 -8.61 0.68 -22.50
C ALA A 411 -9.55 -0.24 -21.71
N PHE A 412 -9.29 -0.49 -20.45
CA PHE A 412 -10.16 -1.19 -19.52
C PHE A 412 -11.57 -0.59 -19.45
N LEU A 413 -11.68 0.74 -19.49
CA LEU A 413 -12.96 1.47 -19.52
C LEU A 413 -13.64 1.51 -20.91
N GLY A 414 -13.04 0.90 -21.93
CA GLY A 414 -13.52 0.96 -23.31
C GLY A 414 -13.39 2.35 -23.95
N GLN A 415 -12.54 3.23 -23.42
CA GLN A 415 -12.28 4.59 -23.90
C GLN A 415 -11.09 4.66 -24.86
N ALA A 416 -10.26 3.62 -24.91
CA ALA A 416 -9.13 3.48 -25.82
C ALA A 416 -9.11 2.10 -26.50
N ASP A 417 -8.40 1.99 -27.61
CA ASP A 417 -8.21 0.73 -28.33
C ASP A 417 -7.20 -0.16 -27.58
N PRO A 418 -7.53 -1.39 -27.17
CA PRO A 418 -6.64 -2.30 -26.44
C PRO A 418 -5.31 -2.57 -27.15
N GLY A 419 -5.31 -2.75 -28.48
CA GLY A 419 -4.11 -3.11 -29.21
C GLY A 419 -2.99 -2.06 -29.10
N PRO A 420 -3.22 -0.79 -29.50
CA PRO A 420 -2.24 0.28 -29.29
C PRO A 420 -1.84 0.52 -27.83
N ALA A 421 -2.75 0.32 -26.88
CA ALA A 421 -2.47 0.45 -25.46
C ALA A 421 -1.46 -0.61 -25.00
N LEU A 422 -1.67 -1.89 -25.33
CA LEU A 422 -0.75 -2.97 -25.02
C LEU A 422 0.62 -2.77 -25.70
N GLU A 423 0.64 -2.29 -26.97
CA GLU A 423 1.90 -1.96 -27.65
C GLU A 423 2.66 -0.79 -26.98
N ALA A 424 1.94 0.14 -26.35
CA ALA A 424 2.58 1.24 -25.61
C ALA A 424 3.22 0.72 -24.32
N VAL A 425 2.57 -0.19 -23.61
CA VAL A 425 3.14 -0.84 -22.42
C VAL A 425 4.38 -1.68 -22.77
N GLU A 426 4.35 -2.44 -23.87
CA GLU A 426 5.54 -3.19 -24.35
C GLU A 426 6.74 -2.25 -24.59
N ARG A 427 6.52 -1.11 -25.24
CA ARG A 427 7.59 -0.12 -25.44
C ARG A 427 8.10 0.46 -24.11
N ALA A 428 7.20 0.72 -23.16
CA ALA A 428 7.58 1.21 -21.85
C ALA A 428 8.37 0.15 -21.04
N ALA A 429 8.00 -1.13 -21.17
CA ALA A 429 8.74 -2.24 -20.58
C ALA A 429 10.16 -2.34 -21.14
N ASP A 430 10.31 -2.27 -22.47
CA ASP A 430 11.63 -2.22 -23.10
C ASP A 430 12.46 -0.99 -22.68
N ASP A 431 11.82 0.17 -22.50
CA ASP A 431 12.50 1.40 -22.08
C ASP A 431 12.87 1.35 -20.59
N ALA A 432 12.08 0.67 -19.75
CA ALA A 432 12.38 0.48 -18.33
C ALA A 432 13.68 -0.30 -18.09
N LEU A 433 14.04 -1.20 -19.00
CA LEU A 433 15.33 -1.92 -18.97
C LEU A 433 16.53 -1.07 -19.39
N ARG A 434 16.32 0.05 -20.10
CA ARG A 434 17.37 0.90 -20.67
C ARG A 434 17.67 2.15 -19.86
N GLN A 435 16.87 2.44 -18.82
CA GLN A 435 17.14 3.59 -17.96
C GLN A 435 18.35 3.27 -17.08
N GLU A 436 19.52 3.89 -17.45
CA GLU A 436 20.77 3.87 -16.69
C GLU A 436 20.86 5.04 -15.70
#